data_b9ee4ea974dfd78b02c9cffc9f560f0d
#
_entry.id   b9ee4ea974dfd78b02c9cffc9f560f0d
#
_cell.length_a   1.000
_cell.length_b   1.000
_cell.length_c   1.000
_cell.angle_alpha   90.00
_cell.angle_beta   90.00
_cell.angle_gamma   90.00
#
_symmetry.space_group_name_H-M   'P 1'
#
loop_
_entity.id
_entity.type
_entity.pdbx_description
1 polymer ?
#
loop_
_entity_poly.entity_id
_entity_poly.type
_entity_poly.pdbx_seq_one_letter_code
_entity_poly.pdbx_strand_id
1 'polypeptide(L)'
;SGNVNDYTDDYRCRGLWVNWLAGGSSMLPDREGLRIPVDLSFAWHSDAGTTLNDSIIGTLGIYCTDGRERGTDYANGTSRYASRDFTDLVMTNITNDIRRTFEPNWTRRGMWDQSYYEARVPEVPGMLLELLSHQNFADMKYGLDPEFRFVVSRAVYKGMLQFLASRDGYDYVVQPLPVHDIAVTPAGKDGHYALTWTATIDTLEATATPTYYNIEERIGDGAFVKIARVTKPHYDIIVKDDDIHSYRVIAGNDGGVSFPSMVVALCHRPEAPRVEIVNGFTRVSAPDWFDSGDIAGFYDERDPGVPYMQDISYIGRTFEFRRNIPWMDDDAAGFGASR
;
A
#
# COMPACT_ATOMS: atom_id res chain seq x y z
N SER A 1 -32.10 -5.80 -6.85
CA SER A 1 -32.39 -5.47 -5.48
C SER A 1 -33.51 -4.44 -5.43
N GLY A 2 -34.45 -4.58 -4.52
CA GLY A 2 -35.57 -3.66 -4.39
C GLY A 2 -35.29 -2.42 -3.54
N ASN A 3 -34.06 -1.94 -3.48
CA ASN A 3 -33.61 -0.79 -2.67
C ASN A 3 -33.95 -0.89 -1.16
N VAL A 4 -33.91 -2.07 -0.61
CA VAL A 4 -34.36 -2.28 0.77
C VAL A 4 -33.21 -2.29 1.77
N ASN A 5 -31.95 -2.50 1.32
CA ASN A 5 -30.81 -2.57 2.23
C ASN A 5 -29.47 -2.37 1.48
N ASP A 6 -29.04 -1.14 1.36
CA ASP A 6 -27.77 -0.78 0.71
C ASP A 6 -26.56 -1.44 1.35
N TYR A 7 -26.54 -1.62 2.67
CA TYR A 7 -25.47 -2.32 3.38
C TYR A 7 -25.33 -3.78 2.93
N THR A 8 -26.45 -4.49 2.77
CA THR A 8 -26.44 -5.88 2.29
C THR A 8 -25.97 -5.96 0.84
N ASP A 9 -26.40 -5.04 -0.01
CA ASP A 9 -26.01 -4.97 -1.40
C ASP A 9 -24.51 -4.64 -1.55
N ASP A 10 -23.98 -3.74 -0.70
CA ASP A 10 -22.58 -3.34 -0.70
C ASP A 10 -21.64 -4.54 -0.43
N TYR A 11 -21.76 -5.22 0.69
CA TYR A 11 -20.83 -6.32 0.98
C TYR A 11 -21.03 -7.54 0.06
N ARG A 12 -22.24 -7.74 -0.49
CA ARG A 12 -22.51 -8.86 -1.42
C ARG A 12 -21.95 -8.61 -2.80
N CYS A 13 -22.03 -7.39 -3.31
CA CYS A 13 -21.60 -7.11 -4.69
C CYS A 13 -20.10 -7.39 -4.88
N ARG A 14 -19.27 -7.21 -3.86
CA ARG A 14 -17.81 -7.34 -3.93
C ARG A 14 -17.37 -8.74 -4.34
N GLY A 15 -17.81 -9.78 -3.63
CA GLY A 15 -17.48 -11.17 -3.96
C GLY A 15 -18.10 -11.63 -5.30
N LEU A 16 -19.32 -11.19 -5.60
CA LEU A 16 -19.97 -11.45 -6.87
C LEU A 16 -19.25 -10.77 -8.03
N TRP A 17 -18.70 -9.58 -7.82
CA TRP A 17 -17.92 -8.86 -8.81
C TRP A 17 -16.64 -9.63 -9.19
N VAL A 18 -15.91 -10.16 -8.20
CA VAL A 18 -14.74 -11.02 -8.45
C VAL A 18 -15.13 -12.19 -9.36
N ASN A 19 -16.22 -12.88 -9.05
CA ASN A 19 -16.69 -14.01 -9.84
C ASN A 19 -17.11 -13.61 -11.25
N TRP A 20 -17.76 -12.45 -11.40
CA TRP A 20 -18.11 -11.94 -12.73
C TRP A 20 -16.88 -11.60 -13.57
N LEU A 21 -15.86 -10.98 -12.97
CA LEU A 21 -14.58 -10.73 -13.64
C LEU A 21 -13.93 -12.04 -14.09
N ALA A 22 -13.92 -13.06 -13.24
CA ALA A 22 -13.28 -14.35 -13.48
C ALA A 22 -14.02 -15.24 -14.51
N GLY A 23 -15.27 -14.95 -14.85
CA GLY A 23 -16.03 -15.71 -15.83
C GLY A 23 -17.37 -16.26 -15.34
N GLY A 24 -17.84 -15.72 -14.22
CA GLY A 24 -19.11 -16.10 -13.60
C GLY A 24 -18.97 -17.21 -12.56
N SER A 25 -20.08 -17.57 -11.95
CA SER A 25 -20.16 -18.66 -10.96
C SER A 25 -21.58 -19.17 -10.85
N SER A 26 -21.79 -20.27 -10.10
CA SER A 26 -23.14 -20.76 -9.81
C SER A 26 -24.02 -19.76 -9.04
N MET A 27 -23.43 -18.77 -8.39
CA MET A 27 -24.16 -17.66 -7.75
C MET A 27 -24.57 -16.55 -8.74
N LEU A 28 -24.09 -16.63 -9.99
CA LEU A 28 -24.40 -15.71 -11.09
C LEU A 28 -24.78 -16.53 -12.34
N PRO A 29 -25.84 -17.36 -12.29
CA PRO A 29 -26.12 -18.34 -13.34
C PRO A 29 -26.44 -17.71 -14.69
N ASP A 30 -26.97 -16.49 -14.70
CA ASP A 30 -27.37 -15.76 -15.91
C ASP A 30 -26.29 -14.80 -16.44
N ARG A 31 -25.05 -14.89 -15.91
CA ARG A 31 -23.95 -13.99 -16.24
C ARG A 31 -22.69 -14.76 -16.62
N GLU A 32 -22.28 -14.68 -17.87
CA GLU A 32 -21.03 -15.32 -18.33
C GLU A 32 -19.77 -14.67 -17.74
N GLY A 33 -19.80 -13.40 -17.36
CA GLY A 33 -18.64 -12.64 -16.91
C GLY A 33 -17.62 -12.32 -18.01
N LEU A 34 -16.48 -11.77 -17.60
CA LEU A 34 -15.46 -11.26 -18.53
C LEU A 34 -14.33 -12.27 -18.83
N ARG A 35 -14.23 -13.37 -18.09
CA ARG A 35 -13.17 -14.39 -18.21
C ARG A 35 -11.76 -13.81 -18.06
N ILE A 36 -11.61 -12.80 -17.20
CA ILE A 36 -10.30 -12.26 -16.83
C ILE A 36 -9.64 -13.26 -15.88
N PRO A 37 -8.38 -13.68 -16.13
CA PRO A 37 -7.67 -14.55 -15.18
C PRO A 37 -7.52 -13.87 -13.83
N VAL A 38 -8.11 -14.43 -12.77
CA VAL A 38 -8.02 -13.96 -11.41
C VAL A 38 -7.43 -15.08 -10.56
N ASP A 39 -6.29 -14.84 -9.93
CA ASP A 39 -5.60 -15.82 -9.07
C ASP A 39 -5.99 -15.74 -7.62
N LEU A 40 -6.24 -14.53 -7.12
CA LEU A 40 -6.50 -14.24 -5.72
C LEU A 40 -7.62 -13.21 -5.55
N SER A 41 -8.31 -13.29 -4.42
CA SER A 41 -9.24 -12.26 -3.94
C SER A 41 -8.74 -11.72 -2.60
N PHE A 42 -8.68 -10.39 -2.46
CA PHE A 42 -8.23 -9.73 -1.26
C PHE A 42 -9.18 -8.60 -0.87
N ALA A 43 -9.78 -8.71 0.31
CA ALA A 43 -10.63 -7.68 0.89
C ALA A 43 -9.87 -6.97 2.01
N TRP A 44 -9.75 -5.65 1.90
CA TRP A 44 -9.04 -4.83 2.90
C TRP A 44 -10.04 -4.04 3.72
N HIS A 45 -10.03 -4.30 5.02
CA HIS A 45 -10.89 -3.64 6.00
C HIS A 45 -10.10 -3.09 7.17
N SER A 46 -10.74 -2.24 7.94
CA SER A 46 -10.40 -1.90 9.31
C SER A 46 -11.56 -2.30 10.21
N ASP A 47 -11.24 -2.90 11.34
CA ASP A 47 -12.19 -3.37 12.32
C ASP A 47 -12.70 -2.21 13.21
N ALA A 48 -13.76 -2.45 13.94
CA ALA A 48 -14.26 -1.62 15.00
C ALA A 48 -13.94 -2.25 16.38
N GLY A 49 -13.78 -1.43 17.39
CA GLY A 49 -13.55 -1.88 18.76
C GLY A 49 -12.44 -1.12 19.46
N THR A 50 -12.49 -1.14 20.77
CA THR A 50 -11.53 -0.47 21.65
C THR A 50 -11.02 -1.43 22.71
N THR A 51 -9.91 -1.05 23.37
CA THR A 51 -9.44 -1.69 24.59
C THR A 51 -9.52 -0.70 25.75
N LEU A 52 -9.86 -1.19 26.95
CA LEU A 52 -10.00 -0.32 28.13
C LEU A 52 -8.73 0.42 28.51
N ASN A 53 -7.58 -0.13 28.17
CA ASN A 53 -6.24 0.43 28.45
C ASN A 53 -5.56 1.00 27.21
N ASP A 54 -6.31 1.17 26.12
CA ASP A 54 -5.80 1.66 24.84
C ASP A 54 -4.57 0.85 24.33
N SER A 55 -4.58 -0.44 24.55
CA SER A 55 -3.58 -1.34 23.97
C SER A 55 -3.87 -1.60 22.49
N ILE A 56 -2.85 -1.95 21.74
CA ILE A 56 -2.98 -2.34 20.34
C ILE A 56 -3.97 -3.48 20.16
N ILE A 57 -4.98 -3.28 19.33
CA ILE A 57 -5.89 -4.34 18.86
C ILE A 57 -5.19 -5.17 17.80
N GLY A 58 -4.62 -4.53 16.80
CA GLY A 58 -3.78 -5.15 15.78
C GLY A 58 -4.56 -5.87 14.69
N THR A 59 -3.89 -6.81 14.03
CA THR A 59 -4.30 -7.37 12.75
C THR A 59 -4.98 -8.74 12.88
N LEU A 60 -6.10 -8.92 12.17
CA LEU A 60 -6.85 -10.17 12.04
C LEU A 60 -6.98 -10.56 10.57
N GLY A 61 -6.71 -11.82 10.25
CA GLY A 61 -6.99 -12.41 8.94
C GLY A 61 -8.21 -13.33 9.00
N ILE A 62 -9.10 -13.19 8.03
CA ILE A 62 -10.30 -14.03 7.92
C ILE A 62 -10.27 -14.75 6.57
N TYR A 63 -10.49 -16.04 6.60
CA TYR A 63 -10.61 -16.91 5.43
C TYR A 63 -11.82 -17.83 5.58
N CYS A 64 -12.16 -18.59 4.55
CA CYS A 64 -13.27 -19.53 4.64
C CYS A 64 -12.96 -20.83 3.91
N THR A 65 -12.89 -21.93 4.66
CA THR A 65 -12.73 -23.28 4.10
C THR A 65 -14.06 -23.96 3.78
N ASP A 66 -15.17 -23.46 4.33
CA ASP A 66 -16.51 -23.99 4.08
C ASP A 66 -17.19 -23.27 2.89
N GLY A 67 -17.17 -23.87 1.74
CA GLY A 67 -17.90 -23.44 0.53
C GLY A 67 -19.41 -23.70 0.59
N ARG A 68 -19.95 -24.17 1.71
CA ARG A 68 -21.32 -24.65 1.89
C ARG A 68 -21.63 -25.85 0.96
N GLU A 69 -22.52 -25.66 -0.01
CA GLU A 69 -22.92 -26.74 -0.94
C GLU A 69 -21.74 -27.33 -1.73
N ARG A 70 -20.62 -26.59 -1.85
CA ARG A 70 -19.39 -27.01 -2.54
C ARG A 70 -18.36 -27.70 -1.65
N GLY A 71 -18.62 -27.82 -0.35
CA GLY A 71 -17.68 -28.38 0.61
C GLY A 71 -16.40 -27.54 0.74
N THR A 72 -15.26 -28.22 0.74
CA THR A 72 -13.94 -27.62 0.99
C THR A 72 -13.13 -27.30 -0.26
N ASP A 73 -13.75 -27.34 -1.45
CA ASP A 73 -13.08 -27.10 -2.72
C ASP A 73 -13.73 -25.96 -3.51
N TYR A 74 -12.92 -25.29 -4.33
CA TYR A 74 -13.39 -24.38 -5.35
C TYR A 74 -13.92 -25.13 -6.57
N ALA A 75 -14.64 -24.43 -7.45
CA ALA A 75 -15.20 -25.03 -8.65
C ALA A 75 -14.14 -25.66 -9.59
N ASN A 76 -12.92 -25.18 -9.55
CA ASN A 76 -11.79 -25.69 -10.33
C ASN A 76 -11.05 -26.87 -9.66
N GLY A 77 -11.54 -27.36 -8.52
CA GLY A 77 -10.93 -28.45 -7.76
C GLY A 77 -9.78 -28.05 -6.82
N THR A 78 -9.44 -26.78 -6.75
CA THR A 78 -8.45 -26.29 -5.77
C THR A 78 -9.05 -26.31 -4.38
N SER A 79 -8.31 -26.82 -3.40
CA SER A 79 -8.75 -26.82 -2.00
C SER A 79 -8.87 -25.41 -1.44
N ARG A 80 -9.94 -25.14 -0.69
CA ARG A 80 -10.14 -23.86 0.03
C ARG A 80 -9.13 -23.64 1.17
N TYR A 81 -8.39 -24.67 1.58
CA TYR A 81 -7.23 -24.50 2.46
C TYR A 81 -6.14 -23.60 1.86
N ALA A 82 -6.10 -23.42 0.54
CA ALA A 82 -5.27 -22.41 -0.11
C ALA A 82 -5.55 -20.98 0.41
N SER A 83 -6.79 -20.67 0.78
CA SER A 83 -7.13 -19.38 1.43
C SER A 83 -6.49 -19.23 2.81
N ARG A 84 -6.44 -20.31 3.59
CA ARG A 84 -5.75 -20.31 4.89
C ARG A 84 -4.26 -20.04 4.71
N ASP A 85 -3.62 -20.72 3.78
CA ASP A 85 -2.18 -20.60 3.53
C ASP A 85 -1.83 -19.21 2.98
N PHE A 86 -2.67 -18.66 2.10
CA PHE A 86 -2.57 -17.27 1.65
C PHE A 86 -2.70 -16.28 2.80
N THR A 87 -3.71 -16.47 3.65
CA THR A 87 -3.93 -15.61 4.83
C THR A 87 -2.75 -15.64 5.79
N ASP A 88 -2.18 -16.82 6.05
CA ASP A 88 -1.02 -16.97 6.94
C ASP A 88 0.22 -16.24 6.42
N LEU A 89 0.51 -16.35 5.13
CA LEU A 89 1.63 -15.64 4.49
C LEU A 89 1.46 -14.12 4.58
N VAL A 90 0.28 -13.60 4.26
CA VAL A 90 0.00 -12.16 4.34
C VAL A 90 0.11 -11.68 5.78
N MET A 91 -0.55 -12.35 6.73
CA MET A 91 -0.52 -12.01 8.15
C MET A 91 0.89 -12.04 8.74
N THR A 92 1.70 -13.00 8.31
CA THR A 92 3.09 -13.15 8.76
C THR A 92 3.95 -11.99 8.28
N ASN A 93 3.85 -11.62 7.00
CA ASN A 93 4.58 -10.47 6.45
C ASN A 93 4.15 -9.16 7.16
N ILE A 94 2.85 -8.89 7.26
CA ILE A 94 2.32 -7.68 7.93
C ILE A 94 2.86 -7.59 9.35
N THR A 95 2.68 -8.64 10.15
CA THR A 95 3.05 -8.61 11.56
C THR A 95 4.56 -8.44 11.76
N ASN A 96 5.36 -9.14 10.97
CA ASN A 96 6.81 -9.07 11.06
C ASN A 96 7.33 -7.69 10.65
N ASP A 97 6.82 -7.14 9.54
CA ASP A 97 7.26 -5.84 9.05
C ASP A 97 6.87 -4.71 10.01
N ILE A 98 5.64 -4.72 10.53
CA ILE A 98 5.22 -3.75 11.56
C ILE A 98 6.08 -3.86 12.81
N ARG A 99 6.33 -5.05 13.31
CA ARG A 99 7.15 -5.26 14.51
C ARG A 99 8.59 -4.81 14.36
N ARG A 100 9.13 -4.92 13.17
CA ARG A 100 10.52 -4.49 12.88
C ARG A 100 10.66 -2.99 12.69
N THR A 101 9.59 -2.30 12.28
CA THR A 101 9.69 -0.91 11.82
C THR A 101 8.97 0.08 12.75
N PHE A 102 7.84 -0.30 13.33
CA PHE A 102 6.94 0.62 14.04
C PHE A 102 6.69 0.21 15.49
N GLU A 103 6.11 -0.98 15.72
CA GLU A 103 5.62 -1.41 17.02
C GLU A 103 6.01 -2.87 17.30
N PRO A 104 7.06 -3.10 18.11
CA PRO A 104 7.52 -4.46 18.41
C PRO A 104 6.46 -5.38 19.03
N ASN A 105 5.47 -4.79 19.70
CA ASN A 105 4.39 -5.51 20.36
C ASN A 105 3.11 -5.56 19.51
N TRP A 106 3.17 -5.27 18.21
CA TRP A 106 2.00 -5.33 17.35
C TRP A 106 1.30 -6.68 17.44
N THR A 107 0.00 -6.66 17.68
CA THR A 107 -0.78 -7.87 17.93
C THR A 107 -1.16 -8.55 16.61
N ARG A 108 -0.76 -9.81 16.47
CA ARG A 108 -1.38 -10.74 15.52
C ARG A 108 -2.55 -11.40 16.23
N ARG A 109 -3.78 -10.91 16.02
CA ARG A 109 -4.99 -11.36 16.73
C ARG A 109 -5.32 -12.82 16.45
N GLY A 110 -5.15 -13.26 15.19
CA GLY A 110 -5.41 -14.62 14.78
C GLY A 110 -5.78 -14.76 13.33
N MET A 111 -6.18 -15.98 12.99
CA MET A 111 -6.73 -16.33 11.69
C MET A 111 -8.08 -17.01 11.92
N TRP A 112 -9.15 -16.42 11.42
CA TRP A 112 -10.50 -16.93 11.61
C TRP A 112 -10.99 -17.66 10.36
N ASP A 113 -11.38 -18.91 10.52
CA ASP A 113 -12.12 -19.65 9.50
C ASP A 113 -13.61 -19.34 9.67
N GLN A 114 -14.08 -18.31 8.96
CA GLN A 114 -15.45 -17.80 9.14
C GLN A 114 -16.10 -17.47 7.79
N SER A 115 -17.42 -17.69 7.74
CA SER A 115 -18.21 -17.53 6.53
C SER A 115 -18.57 -16.07 6.22
N TYR A 116 -17.57 -15.18 6.24
CA TYR A 116 -17.74 -13.82 5.73
C TYR A 116 -17.94 -13.87 4.20
N TYR A 117 -18.77 -12.98 3.69
CA TYR A 117 -19.17 -13.02 2.28
C TYR A 117 -17.98 -12.88 1.33
N GLU A 118 -17.09 -11.93 1.59
CA GLU A 118 -15.89 -11.66 0.78
C GLU A 118 -14.82 -12.76 0.89
N ALA A 119 -14.80 -13.52 1.99
CA ALA A 119 -13.89 -14.66 2.13
C ALA A 119 -14.45 -15.95 1.52
N ARG A 120 -15.79 -16.11 1.46
CA ARG A 120 -16.44 -17.34 1.03
C ARG A 120 -16.85 -17.36 -0.45
N VAL A 121 -17.39 -16.22 -0.94
CA VAL A 121 -18.06 -16.16 -2.25
C VAL A 121 -17.10 -16.18 -3.45
N PRO A 122 -15.94 -15.52 -3.42
CA PRO A 122 -14.99 -15.62 -4.53
C PRO A 122 -14.63 -17.08 -4.83
N GLU A 123 -14.52 -17.41 -6.13
CA GLU A 123 -14.18 -18.77 -6.63
C GLU A 123 -12.67 -18.96 -6.81
N VAL A 124 -11.88 -18.16 -6.12
CA VAL A 124 -10.43 -18.20 -6.07
C VAL A 124 -9.97 -18.09 -4.61
N PRO A 125 -8.74 -18.54 -4.28
CA PRO A 125 -8.19 -18.34 -2.95
C PRO A 125 -8.29 -16.87 -2.53
N GLY A 126 -8.84 -16.63 -1.34
CA GLY A 126 -9.09 -15.26 -0.89
C GLY A 126 -9.06 -15.11 0.62
N MET A 127 -8.86 -13.87 1.04
CA MET A 127 -8.92 -13.48 2.44
C MET A 127 -9.56 -12.11 2.62
N LEU A 128 -10.03 -11.89 3.84
CA LEU A 128 -10.41 -10.57 4.35
C LEU A 128 -9.43 -10.19 5.45
N LEU A 129 -8.83 -9.03 5.30
CA LEU A 129 -7.91 -8.44 6.26
C LEU A 129 -8.63 -7.38 7.10
N GLU A 130 -8.63 -7.53 8.40
CA GLU A 130 -8.90 -6.48 9.37
C GLU A 130 -7.56 -5.96 9.88
N LEU A 131 -7.03 -4.90 9.24
CA LEU A 131 -5.66 -4.46 9.50
C LEU A 131 -5.45 -4.00 10.93
N LEU A 132 -6.39 -3.20 11.43
CA LEU A 132 -6.36 -2.51 12.72
C LEU A 132 -7.77 -2.05 13.08
N SER A 133 -7.97 -1.54 14.28
CA SER A 133 -9.24 -0.92 14.64
C SER A 133 -9.23 0.59 14.43
N HIS A 134 -10.15 1.08 13.58
CA HIS A 134 -10.34 2.51 13.37
C HIS A 134 -10.97 3.24 14.58
N GLN A 135 -11.44 2.51 15.58
CA GLN A 135 -11.97 3.05 16.83
C GLN A 135 -10.93 3.08 17.96
N ASN A 136 -9.76 2.48 17.77
CA ASN A 136 -8.73 2.40 18.79
C ASN A 136 -7.60 3.40 18.52
N PHE A 137 -7.36 4.33 19.44
CA PHE A 137 -6.35 5.38 19.23
C PHE A 137 -4.93 4.81 19.06
N ALA A 138 -4.57 3.79 19.85
CA ALA A 138 -3.27 3.16 19.74
C ALA A 138 -3.01 2.57 18.33
N ASP A 139 -4.04 2.01 17.70
CA ASP A 139 -3.97 1.50 16.33
C ASP A 139 -3.95 2.66 15.31
N MET A 140 -4.79 3.69 15.52
CA MET A 140 -4.95 4.78 14.57
C MET A 140 -3.75 5.73 14.48
N LYS A 141 -2.92 5.82 15.51
CA LYS A 141 -1.63 6.51 15.41
C LYS A 141 -0.77 5.97 14.28
N TYR A 142 -0.81 4.65 14.08
CA TYR A 142 -0.15 4.00 12.94
C TYR A 142 -1.03 4.06 11.68
N GLY A 143 -2.32 3.83 11.81
CA GLY A 143 -3.25 3.81 10.67
C GLY A 143 -3.29 5.12 9.87
N LEU A 144 -2.97 6.26 10.47
CA LEU A 144 -2.86 7.55 9.78
C LEU A 144 -1.43 7.90 9.33
N ASP A 145 -0.44 7.07 9.67
CA ASP A 145 0.93 7.25 9.21
C ASP A 145 1.09 6.72 7.76
N PRO A 146 1.47 7.57 6.80
CA PRO A 146 1.66 7.14 5.42
C PRO A 146 2.82 6.16 5.24
N GLU A 147 3.86 6.20 6.08
CA GLU A 147 4.95 5.23 6.04
C GLU A 147 4.48 3.85 6.50
N PHE A 148 3.67 3.79 7.55
CA PHE A 148 3.03 2.56 7.99
C PHE A 148 2.15 1.96 6.88
N ARG A 149 1.32 2.78 6.23
CA ARG A 149 0.46 2.34 5.12
C ARG A 149 1.27 1.77 3.97
N PHE A 150 2.40 2.38 3.63
CA PHE A 150 3.30 1.88 2.60
C PHE A 150 3.90 0.53 2.96
N VAL A 151 4.46 0.40 4.18
CA VAL A 151 5.08 -0.85 4.65
C VAL A 151 4.05 -1.98 4.69
N VAL A 152 2.85 -1.74 5.20
CA VAL A 152 1.79 -2.74 5.25
C VAL A 152 1.33 -3.14 3.85
N SER A 153 1.12 -2.18 2.95
CA SER A 153 0.75 -2.48 1.56
C SER A 153 1.81 -3.35 0.86
N ARG A 154 3.09 -3.06 1.11
CA ARG A 154 4.21 -3.84 0.61
C ARG A 154 4.27 -5.23 1.24
N ALA A 155 3.95 -5.37 2.53
CA ALA A 155 3.87 -6.66 3.22
C ALA A 155 2.76 -7.55 2.65
N VAL A 156 1.58 -6.98 2.35
CA VAL A 156 0.50 -7.68 1.64
C VAL A 156 0.97 -8.17 0.28
N TYR A 157 1.60 -7.30 -0.50
CA TYR A 157 2.14 -7.64 -1.82
C TYR A 157 3.17 -8.78 -1.73
N LYS A 158 4.09 -8.76 -0.76
CA LYS A 158 5.02 -9.86 -0.52
C LYS A 158 4.31 -11.18 -0.22
N GLY A 159 3.30 -11.14 0.63
CA GLY A 159 2.48 -12.32 0.93
C GLY A 159 1.78 -12.91 -0.29
N MET A 160 1.25 -12.05 -1.19
CA MET A 160 0.68 -12.46 -2.47
C MET A 160 1.73 -13.13 -3.36
N LEU A 161 2.90 -12.52 -3.54
CA LEU A 161 3.98 -13.09 -4.34
C LEU A 161 4.46 -14.43 -3.80
N GLN A 162 4.64 -14.54 -2.48
CA GLN A 162 5.05 -15.78 -1.82
C GLN A 162 4.03 -16.90 -2.03
N PHE A 163 2.74 -16.58 -1.90
CA PHE A 163 1.68 -17.55 -2.13
C PHE A 163 1.68 -18.06 -3.58
N LEU A 164 1.70 -17.14 -4.56
CA LEU A 164 1.71 -17.49 -5.98
C LEU A 164 2.95 -18.28 -6.35
N ALA A 165 4.11 -17.88 -5.89
CA ALA A 165 5.38 -18.58 -6.12
C ALA A 165 5.36 -20.01 -5.54
N SER A 166 4.84 -20.17 -4.32
CA SER A 166 4.69 -21.50 -3.70
C SER A 166 3.68 -22.38 -4.42
N ARG A 167 2.55 -21.82 -4.88
CA ARG A 167 1.53 -22.53 -5.63
C ARG A 167 2.05 -23.01 -6.99
N ASP A 168 2.76 -22.16 -7.69
CA ASP A 168 3.13 -22.35 -9.09
C ASP A 168 4.58 -22.87 -9.26
N GLY A 169 5.34 -22.99 -8.16
CA GLY A 169 6.67 -23.63 -8.13
C GLY A 169 7.79 -22.78 -8.74
N TYR A 170 7.79 -21.46 -8.49
CA TYR A 170 8.89 -20.56 -8.91
C TYR A 170 9.42 -19.72 -7.75
N ASP A 171 10.61 -19.15 -7.94
CA ASP A 171 11.18 -18.20 -6.98
C ASP A 171 10.60 -16.80 -7.21
N TYR A 172 10.15 -16.13 -6.14
CA TYR A 172 9.67 -14.76 -6.23
C TYR A 172 10.81 -13.75 -6.04
N VAL A 173 10.67 -12.62 -6.71
CA VAL A 173 11.52 -11.44 -6.54
C VAL A 173 10.63 -10.22 -6.34
N VAL A 174 10.92 -9.43 -5.31
CA VAL A 174 10.18 -8.20 -5.04
C VAL A 174 10.85 -7.03 -5.76
N GLN A 175 10.07 -6.15 -6.39
CA GLN A 175 10.63 -4.96 -7.03
C GLN A 175 11.33 -4.05 -6.01
N PRO A 176 12.36 -3.26 -6.44
CA PRO A 176 13.10 -2.38 -5.55
C PRO A 176 12.24 -1.24 -4.98
N LEU A 177 12.75 -0.62 -3.91
CA LEU A 177 12.25 0.66 -3.43
C LEU A 177 12.70 1.81 -4.36
N PRO A 178 12.00 2.96 -4.38
CA PRO A 178 12.45 4.14 -5.09
C PRO A 178 13.83 4.60 -4.61
N VAL A 179 14.63 5.12 -5.54
CA VAL A 179 15.93 5.71 -5.19
C VAL A 179 15.73 7.03 -4.44
N HIS A 180 16.74 7.42 -3.67
CA HIS A 180 16.76 8.67 -2.92
C HIS A 180 18.02 9.49 -3.24
N ASP A 181 18.16 10.69 -2.67
CA ASP A 181 19.27 11.62 -2.86
C ASP A 181 19.57 11.89 -4.34
N ILE A 182 18.51 12.02 -5.16
CA ILE A 182 18.67 12.33 -6.58
C ILE A 182 19.15 13.76 -6.74
N ALA A 183 20.17 13.94 -7.55
CA ALA A 183 20.75 15.27 -7.84
C ALA A 183 21.18 15.39 -9.31
N VAL A 184 21.07 16.58 -9.84
CA VAL A 184 21.66 16.96 -11.13
C VAL A 184 22.67 18.08 -10.91
N THR A 185 23.92 17.87 -11.30
CA THR A 185 25.02 18.81 -11.06
C THR A 185 25.83 19.08 -12.34
N PRO A 186 26.42 20.28 -12.53
CA PRO A 186 27.31 20.56 -13.65
C PRO A 186 28.53 19.62 -13.67
N ALA A 187 28.91 19.11 -14.84
CA ALA A 187 29.99 18.13 -15.04
C ALA A 187 31.21 18.72 -15.79
N GLY A 188 31.61 19.93 -15.45
CA GLY A 188 32.89 20.56 -15.88
C GLY A 188 32.93 21.13 -17.27
N LYS A 189 32.12 20.67 -18.21
CA LYS A 189 32.00 21.26 -19.57
C LYS A 189 30.66 21.95 -19.71
N ASP A 190 30.61 22.97 -20.56
CA ASP A 190 29.38 23.68 -20.87
C ASP A 190 28.35 22.74 -21.47
N GLY A 191 27.11 22.82 -20.96
CA GLY A 191 26.01 21.92 -21.33
C GLY A 191 26.09 20.47 -20.81
N HIS A 192 27.16 20.12 -20.07
CA HIS A 192 27.29 18.77 -19.48
C HIS A 192 26.90 18.75 -18.02
N TYR A 193 26.11 17.74 -17.64
CA TYR A 193 25.61 17.53 -16.28
C TYR A 193 25.70 16.06 -15.88
N ALA A 194 25.79 15.80 -14.59
CA ALA A 194 25.71 14.47 -14.01
C ALA A 194 24.42 14.32 -13.23
N LEU A 195 23.63 13.31 -13.54
CA LEU A 195 22.51 12.85 -12.74
C LEU A 195 23.01 11.71 -11.85
N THR A 196 22.85 11.86 -10.53
CA THR A 196 23.28 10.90 -9.53
C THR A 196 22.16 10.59 -8.57
N TRP A 197 22.19 9.43 -7.94
CA TRP A 197 21.20 9.00 -6.93
C TRP A 197 21.80 7.92 -6.03
N THR A 198 21.09 7.61 -4.94
CA THR A 198 21.42 6.52 -4.04
C THR A 198 20.34 5.43 -4.13
N ALA A 199 20.75 4.17 -4.23
CA ALA A 199 19.85 3.03 -4.17
C ALA A 199 19.31 2.87 -2.75
N THR A 200 18.00 2.67 -2.61
CA THR A 200 17.38 2.39 -1.31
C THR A 200 17.50 0.91 -0.99
N ILE A 201 18.11 0.61 0.16
CA ILE A 201 18.20 -0.76 0.67
C ILE A 201 16.88 -1.11 1.36
N ASP A 202 16.22 -2.17 0.89
CA ASP A 202 15.05 -2.70 1.60
C ASP A 202 15.52 -3.67 2.71
N THR A 203 15.45 -3.21 3.95
CA THR A 203 15.84 -4.03 5.12
C THR A 203 14.81 -5.11 5.47
N LEU A 204 13.61 -5.02 4.90
CA LEU A 204 12.51 -5.97 5.11
C LEU A 204 12.41 -7.03 4.02
N GLU A 205 13.17 -6.87 2.90
CA GLU A 205 13.09 -7.78 1.76
C GLU A 205 14.41 -7.86 0.98
N ALA A 206 15.11 -8.95 1.15
CA ALA A 206 16.45 -9.13 0.57
C ALA A 206 16.42 -9.25 -0.97
N THR A 207 15.33 -9.73 -1.57
CA THR A 207 15.22 -9.88 -3.03
C THR A 207 15.03 -8.56 -3.76
N ALA A 208 14.68 -7.49 -3.04
CA ALA A 208 14.35 -6.17 -3.60
C ALA A 208 15.57 -5.32 -3.99
N THR A 209 16.71 -5.94 -4.25
CA THR A 209 17.92 -5.22 -4.68
C THR A 209 17.80 -4.77 -6.14
N PRO A 210 18.03 -3.49 -6.45
CA PRO A 210 18.00 -3.01 -7.83
C PRO A 210 19.17 -3.56 -8.64
N THR A 211 18.92 -4.00 -9.87
CA THR A 211 19.93 -4.47 -10.83
C THR A 211 20.13 -3.49 -11.99
N TYR A 212 19.17 -2.58 -12.19
CA TYR A 212 19.25 -1.52 -13.19
C TYR A 212 18.41 -0.31 -12.78
N TYR A 213 18.59 0.81 -13.52
CA TYR A 213 17.84 2.05 -13.35
C TYR A 213 17.38 2.55 -14.73
N ASN A 214 16.11 2.86 -14.87
CA ASN A 214 15.57 3.57 -16.02
C ASN A 214 15.63 5.07 -15.71
N ILE A 215 16.16 5.83 -16.66
CA ILE A 215 16.20 7.29 -16.62
C ILE A 215 15.06 7.80 -17.49
N GLU A 216 14.23 8.65 -16.93
CA GLU A 216 13.16 9.30 -17.65
C GLU A 216 13.37 10.80 -17.66
N GLU A 217 13.13 11.42 -18.82
CA GLU A 217 13.23 12.85 -19.06
C GLU A 217 11.88 13.41 -19.48
N ARG A 218 11.64 14.64 -19.08
CA ARG A 218 10.54 15.47 -19.54
C ARG A 218 11.10 16.84 -19.96
N ILE A 219 10.77 17.31 -21.15
CA ILE A 219 11.13 18.64 -21.63
C ILE A 219 9.90 19.55 -21.55
N GLY A 220 10.04 20.69 -20.88
CA GLY A 220 8.95 21.63 -20.62
C GLY A 220 7.75 20.94 -19.94
N ASP A 221 6.56 21.11 -20.52
CA ASP A 221 5.29 20.54 -20.04
C ASP A 221 4.93 19.20 -20.70
N GLY A 222 5.88 18.53 -21.35
CA GLY A 222 5.68 17.25 -22.02
C GLY A 222 5.47 16.08 -21.03
N ALA A 223 5.38 14.88 -21.58
CA ALA A 223 5.35 13.65 -20.77
C ALA A 223 6.76 13.18 -20.43
N PHE A 224 6.90 12.42 -19.33
CA PHE A 224 8.13 11.69 -19.04
C PHE A 224 8.33 10.57 -20.05
N VAL A 225 9.50 10.52 -20.67
CA VAL A 225 9.90 9.50 -21.64
C VAL A 225 11.18 8.83 -21.15
N LYS A 226 11.23 7.52 -21.21
CA LYS A 226 12.44 6.77 -20.90
C LYS A 226 13.51 7.04 -21.96
N ILE A 227 14.65 7.59 -21.52
CA ILE A 227 15.78 7.94 -22.39
C ILE A 227 16.96 6.96 -22.27
N ALA A 228 17.10 6.29 -21.12
CA ALA A 228 18.21 5.35 -20.91
C ALA A 228 17.86 4.24 -19.90
N ARG A 229 18.69 3.18 -19.93
CA ARG A 229 18.79 2.19 -18.85
C ARG A 229 20.26 2.03 -18.51
N VAL A 230 20.59 2.14 -17.22
CA VAL A 230 21.95 2.02 -16.70
C VAL A 230 21.99 1.05 -15.51
N THR A 231 23.17 0.55 -15.17
CA THR A 231 23.38 -0.37 -14.03
C THR A 231 24.09 0.30 -12.85
N LYS A 232 24.63 1.52 -13.07
CA LYS A 232 25.30 2.30 -12.03
C LYS A 232 24.40 3.48 -11.64
N PRO A 233 24.50 3.99 -10.40
CA PRO A 233 23.69 5.13 -9.94
C PRO A 233 24.22 6.47 -10.47
N HIS A 234 24.41 6.56 -11.77
CA HIS A 234 24.95 7.71 -12.48
C HIS A 234 24.51 7.73 -13.95
N TYR A 235 24.20 8.91 -14.48
CA TYR A 235 23.92 9.13 -15.89
C TYR A 235 24.45 10.50 -16.34
N ASP A 236 25.21 10.54 -17.45
CA ASP A 236 25.71 11.78 -18.05
C ASP A 236 24.62 12.42 -18.93
N ILE A 237 24.32 13.68 -18.67
CA ILE A 237 23.35 14.47 -19.40
C ILE A 237 24.07 15.53 -20.26
N ILE A 238 23.60 15.74 -21.48
CA ILE A 238 24.05 16.83 -22.35
C ILE A 238 22.82 17.62 -22.79
N VAL A 239 22.73 18.89 -22.38
CA VAL A 239 21.68 19.83 -22.75
C VAL A 239 22.32 20.99 -23.55
N LYS A 240 21.70 21.35 -24.68
CA LYS A 240 22.21 22.38 -25.59
C LYS A 240 21.22 23.51 -25.87
N ASP A 241 20.01 23.36 -25.40
CA ASP A 241 18.92 24.33 -25.49
C ASP A 241 18.67 24.97 -24.13
N ASP A 242 17.74 25.91 -24.06
CA ASP A 242 17.35 26.63 -22.85
C ASP A 242 15.99 26.21 -22.30
N ASP A 243 15.49 25.05 -22.72
CA ASP A 243 14.29 24.45 -22.17
C ASP A 243 14.52 23.92 -20.75
N ILE A 244 13.44 23.67 -20.01
CA ILE A 244 13.50 23.01 -18.71
C ILE A 244 13.48 21.50 -18.92
N HIS A 245 14.58 20.84 -18.58
CA HIS A 245 14.70 19.39 -18.57
C HIS A 245 14.50 18.85 -17.16
N SER A 246 13.50 18.02 -17.00
CA SER A 246 13.16 17.36 -15.72
C SER A 246 13.50 15.87 -15.81
N TYR A 247 14.13 15.34 -14.76
CA TYR A 247 14.57 13.94 -14.70
C TYR A 247 13.99 13.24 -13.48
N ARG A 248 13.68 11.95 -13.64
CA ARG A 248 13.40 11.02 -12.57
C ARG A 248 14.01 9.67 -12.87
N VAL A 249 14.25 8.89 -11.81
CA VAL A 249 14.89 7.58 -11.89
C VAL A 249 13.96 6.53 -11.33
N ILE A 250 13.87 5.40 -12.02
CA ILE A 250 13.07 4.23 -11.62
C ILE A 250 14.02 3.05 -11.46
N ALA A 251 14.16 2.53 -10.24
CA ALA A 251 14.95 1.34 -9.98
C ALA A 251 14.20 0.08 -10.46
N GLY A 252 14.93 -0.94 -10.91
CA GLY A 252 14.33 -2.17 -11.38
C GLY A 252 15.20 -3.40 -11.10
N ASN A 253 14.55 -4.55 -11.06
CA ASN A 253 15.12 -5.89 -11.02
C ASN A 253 14.20 -6.86 -11.76
N ASP A 254 14.40 -8.17 -11.61
CA ASP A 254 13.57 -9.20 -12.26
C ASP A 254 12.13 -9.26 -11.70
N GLY A 255 11.90 -8.75 -10.49
CA GLY A 255 10.57 -8.65 -9.87
C GLY A 255 9.74 -7.44 -10.33
N GLY A 256 10.34 -6.51 -11.07
CA GLY A 256 9.65 -5.33 -11.56
C GLY A 256 10.38 -4.02 -11.32
N VAL A 257 9.62 -2.94 -11.29
CA VAL A 257 10.15 -1.57 -11.15
C VAL A 257 9.56 -0.85 -9.94
N SER A 258 10.36 0.01 -9.33
CA SER A 258 9.94 0.89 -8.23
C SER A 258 8.96 1.96 -8.69
N PHE A 259 8.32 2.65 -7.75
CA PHE A 259 7.81 3.99 -8.02
C PHE A 259 8.96 4.91 -8.45
N PRO A 260 8.66 5.98 -9.23
CA PRO A 260 9.68 6.96 -9.62
C PRO A 260 10.28 7.67 -8.40
N SER A 261 11.53 8.10 -8.54
CA SER A 261 12.14 9.04 -7.61
C SER A 261 11.42 10.40 -7.60
N MET A 262 11.82 11.26 -6.69
CA MET A 262 11.56 12.70 -6.81
C MET A 262 12.09 13.21 -8.15
N VAL A 263 11.49 14.31 -8.64
CA VAL A 263 11.90 14.97 -9.86
C VAL A 263 12.95 16.01 -9.56
N VAL A 264 14.06 15.98 -10.30
CA VAL A 264 15.04 17.07 -10.37
C VAL A 264 15.00 17.71 -11.75
N ALA A 265 15.32 18.99 -11.84
CA ALA A 265 15.28 19.70 -13.12
C ALA A 265 16.52 20.57 -13.31
N LEU A 266 16.83 20.83 -14.56
CA LEU A 266 17.84 21.82 -14.97
C LEU A 266 17.32 22.66 -16.14
N CYS A 267 17.87 23.86 -16.25
CA CYS A 267 17.74 24.73 -17.42
C CYS A 267 19.16 25.25 -17.78
N HIS A 268 19.60 24.97 -18.99
CA HIS A 268 20.95 25.37 -19.44
C HIS A 268 20.92 26.74 -20.06
N ARG A 269 21.42 27.77 -19.34
CA ARG A 269 21.55 29.14 -19.82
C ARG A 269 22.94 29.69 -19.48
N PRO A 270 23.93 29.56 -20.37
CA PRO A 270 25.34 29.92 -20.08
C PRO A 270 25.53 31.35 -19.62
N GLU A 271 24.76 32.27 -20.20
CA GLU A 271 24.86 33.71 -19.92
C GLU A 271 24.04 34.17 -18.69
N ALA A 272 23.26 33.28 -18.08
CA ALA A 272 22.44 33.61 -16.92
C ALA A 272 23.19 33.32 -15.60
N PRO A 273 22.86 34.02 -14.50
CA PRO A 273 23.34 33.66 -13.18
C PRO A 273 22.95 32.22 -12.82
N ARG A 274 23.87 31.51 -12.20
CA ARG A 274 23.58 30.15 -11.70
C ARG A 274 22.70 30.19 -10.46
N VAL A 275 21.66 29.39 -10.43
CA VAL A 275 20.78 29.18 -9.30
C VAL A 275 20.80 27.70 -8.95
N GLU A 276 21.05 27.38 -7.69
CA GLU A 276 20.93 26.04 -7.15
C GLU A 276 19.61 25.92 -6.41
N ILE A 277 18.86 24.85 -6.65
CA ILE A 277 17.61 24.54 -5.96
C ILE A 277 17.84 23.30 -5.09
N VAL A 278 17.78 23.50 -3.78
CA VAL A 278 17.85 22.42 -2.80
C VAL A 278 16.45 22.14 -2.27
N ASN A 279 15.92 20.95 -2.56
CA ASN A 279 14.67 20.50 -2.00
C ASN A 279 14.90 19.80 -0.66
N GLY A 280 14.63 20.50 0.44
CA GLY A 280 14.77 19.98 1.79
C GLY A 280 13.50 19.36 2.38
N PHE A 281 12.39 19.32 1.63
CA PHE A 281 11.07 18.91 2.10
C PHE A 281 10.48 17.82 1.21
N THR A 282 10.96 16.59 1.37
CA THR A 282 10.52 15.44 0.59
C THR A 282 9.87 14.35 1.43
N ARG A 283 9.41 14.70 2.63
CA ARG A 283 8.87 13.74 3.58
C ARG A 283 7.35 13.62 3.48
N VAL A 284 6.86 12.42 3.71
CA VAL A 284 5.52 12.15 4.21
C VAL A 284 5.53 12.22 5.74
N SER A 285 4.41 12.51 6.37
CA SER A 285 4.28 12.52 7.82
C SER A 285 2.87 12.17 8.26
N ALA A 286 2.77 11.51 9.41
CA ALA A 286 1.52 11.34 10.13
C ALA A 286 0.99 12.68 10.61
N PRO A 287 -0.32 12.81 10.89
CA PRO A 287 -0.86 13.96 11.60
C PRO A 287 -0.31 14.02 13.02
N ASP A 288 -0.14 15.23 13.55
CA ASP A 288 0.18 15.41 14.96
C ASP A 288 -1.01 14.97 15.84
N TRP A 289 -0.73 14.51 17.05
CA TRP A 289 -1.73 13.95 17.93
C TRP A 289 -1.57 14.44 19.37
N PHE A 290 -2.62 14.32 20.16
CA PHE A 290 -2.64 14.60 21.58
C PHE A 290 -3.21 13.43 22.38
N ASP A 291 -2.85 13.36 23.63
CA ASP A 291 -3.35 12.41 24.60
C ASP A 291 -3.38 13.07 25.97
N SER A 292 -4.58 13.32 26.50
CA SER A 292 -4.80 13.96 27.79
C SER A 292 -5.15 12.97 28.90
N GLY A 293 -5.11 11.65 28.61
CA GLY A 293 -5.52 10.60 29.53
C GLY A 293 -6.96 10.17 29.31
N ASP A 294 -7.93 11.04 29.42
CA ASP A 294 -9.35 10.73 29.17
C ASP A 294 -9.73 10.81 27.68
N ILE A 295 -9.14 11.74 26.98
CA ILE A 295 -9.40 12.01 25.56
C ILE A 295 -8.06 12.03 24.81
N ALA A 296 -8.06 11.39 23.65
CA ALA A 296 -6.96 11.45 22.70
C ALA A 296 -7.50 11.76 21.30
N GLY A 297 -6.67 12.22 20.40
CA GLY A 297 -7.08 12.56 19.04
C GLY A 297 -5.95 13.16 18.22
N PHE A 298 -6.30 13.72 17.06
CA PHE A 298 -5.37 14.30 16.11
C PHE A 298 -5.65 15.79 15.89
N TYR A 299 -4.59 16.56 15.65
CA TYR A 299 -4.67 18.00 15.38
C TYR A 299 -4.88 18.26 13.88
N ASP A 300 -6.08 17.98 13.37
CA ASP A 300 -6.44 18.10 11.96
C ASP A 300 -6.38 19.55 11.42
N GLU A 301 -6.57 20.55 12.27
CA GLU A 301 -6.49 21.96 11.88
C GLU A 301 -5.09 22.58 12.03
N ARG A 302 -4.21 21.95 12.80
CA ARG A 302 -2.86 22.48 13.09
C ARG A 302 -1.77 21.76 12.32
N ASP A 303 -1.83 20.44 12.29
CA ASP A 303 -0.89 19.59 11.58
C ASP A 303 -1.61 18.31 11.09
N PRO A 304 -2.27 18.36 9.92
CA PRO A 304 -2.98 17.21 9.36
C PRO A 304 -2.03 16.13 8.81
N GLY A 305 -0.74 16.35 8.91
CA GLY A 305 0.27 15.50 8.27
C GLY A 305 0.43 15.77 6.77
N VAL A 306 1.29 14.97 6.15
CA VAL A 306 1.54 14.98 4.70
C VAL A 306 1.40 13.54 4.19
N PRO A 307 0.19 13.11 3.82
CA PRO A 307 -0.08 11.71 3.49
C PRO A 307 0.51 11.26 2.14
N TYR A 308 0.88 12.21 1.31
CA TYR A 308 1.47 11.93 0.00
C TYR A 308 2.48 13.00 -0.43
N MET A 309 3.65 12.59 -0.94
CA MET A 309 4.74 13.53 -1.26
C MET A 309 4.44 14.50 -2.41
N GLN A 310 3.54 14.16 -3.31
CA GLN A 310 3.22 14.95 -4.51
C GLN A 310 1.89 15.71 -4.40
N ASP A 311 1.17 15.51 -3.31
CA ASP A 311 -0.11 16.13 -3.08
C ASP A 311 -0.29 16.39 -1.58
N ILE A 312 -0.78 17.57 -1.24
CA ILE A 312 -1.18 17.93 0.12
C ILE A 312 -2.65 17.53 0.25
N SER A 313 -2.91 16.25 0.36
CA SER A 313 -4.27 15.75 0.56
C SER A 313 -4.67 15.93 2.01
N TYR A 314 -5.82 16.53 2.22
CA TYR A 314 -6.46 16.58 3.53
C TYR A 314 -6.90 15.17 3.93
N ILE A 315 -6.44 14.70 5.08
CA ILE A 315 -6.76 13.35 5.57
C ILE A 315 -8.15 13.22 6.21
N GLY A 316 -8.94 14.29 6.18
CA GLY A 316 -10.26 14.35 6.80
C GLY A 316 -10.20 14.84 8.24
N ARG A 317 -11.39 15.07 8.82
CA ARG A 317 -11.50 15.37 10.24
C ARG A 317 -11.20 14.16 11.06
N THR A 318 -10.38 14.35 12.09
CA THR A 318 -10.11 13.34 13.09
C THR A 318 -11.04 13.55 14.27
N PHE A 319 -11.48 12.46 14.86
CA PHE A 319 -12.43 12.50 15.95
C PHE A 319 -11.72 12.31 17.29
N GLU A 320 -12.34 12.81 18.34
CA GLU A 320 -11.89 12.55 19.71
C GLU A 320 -11.98 11.06 20.02
N PHE A 321 -10.88 10.51 20.51
CA PHE A 321 -10.81 9.15 21.00
C PHE A 321 -11.01 9.17 22.53
N ARG A 322 -12.00 8.43 23.01
CA ARG A 322 -12.27 8.30 24.45
C ARG A 322 -11.80 6.94 24.96
N ARG A 323 -11.13 6.96 26.10
CA ARG A 323 -10.72 5.73 26.78
C ARG A 323 -11.80 5.21 27.70
N ASN A 324 -11.60 3.95 28.15
CA ASN A 324 -12.49 3.28 29.12
C ASN A 324 -13.94 3.15 28.65
N ILE A 325 -14.19 3.23 27.35
CA ILE A 325 -15.47 2.97 26.75
C ILE A 325 -15.42 1.54 26.20
N PRO A 326 -16.33 0.66 26.62
CA PRO A 326 -16.43 -0.68 26.03
C PRO A 326 -16.85 -0.59 24.56
N TRP A 327 -17.04 -1.73 23.95
CA TRP A 327 -17.57 -1.81 22.59
C TRP A 327 -18.73 -0.83 22.39
N MET A 328 -18.70 -0.12 21.28
CA MET A 328 -19.61 0.95 20.99
C MET A 328 -20.85 0.45 20.32
N ASP A 329 -21.98 0.85 20.83
CA ASP A 329 -23.25 0.85 20.11
C ASP A 329 -23.38 2.09 19.20
N ASP A 330 -24.49 2.20 18.52
CA ASP A 330 -24.75 3.25 17.51
C ASP A 330 -24.66 4.69 18.05
N ASP A 331 -24.77 4.89 19.35
CA ASP A 331 -24.77 6.21 19.98
C ASP A 331 -23.40 6.61 20.52
N ALA A 332 -22.52 5.67 20.64
CA ALA A 332 -21.25 5.93 21.24
C ALA A 332 -20.28 6.42 20.17
N ALA A 333 -20.00 7.68 20.17
CA ALA A 333 -18.86 8.24 19.46
C ALA A 333 -17.57 7.76 20.12
N GLY A 334 -17.28 6.48 20.05
CA GLY A 334 -15.99 6.01 20.42
C GLY A 334 -15.00 6.39 19.37
N PHE A 335 -13.86 6.15 19.73
CA PHE A 335 -12.69 6.32 18.94
C PHE A 335 -12.95 6.25 17.44
N GLY A 336 -12.87 7.40 16.77
CA GLY A 336 -12.98 7.49 15.33
C GLY A 336 -14.33 7.11 14.73
N ALA A 337 -15.40 7.06 15.51
CA ALA A 337 -16.73 6.91 14.93
C ALA A 337 -17.04 8.14 14.08
N SER A 338 -17.15 7.97 12.78
CA SER A 338 -17.68 9.01 11.89
C SER A 338 -19.18 9.15 12.18
N ARG A 339 -19.62 10.34 12.45
CA ARG A 339 -21.05 10.68 12.40
C ARG A 339 -21.47 10.95 10.97
#